data_07a03d18005b9b2f88ab7917761cf7c3
#
_entry.id   07a03d18005b9b2f88ab7917761cf7c3
#
_cell.length_a   1.000
_cell.length_b   1.000
_cell.length_c   1.000
_cell.angle_alpha   90.00
_cell.angle_beta   90.00
_cell.angle_gamma   90.00
#
_symmetry.space_group_name_H-M   'P 1'
#
loop_
_entity.id
_entity.type
_entity.pdbx_description
1 polymer ?
#
loop_
_entity_poly.entity_id
_entity_poly.type
_entity_poly.pdbx_seq_one_letter_code
_entity_poly.pdbx_strand_id
1 'polypeptide(L)'
;MSLTEDRVVVVTGASRGAGKGIALALGATGATVYVTGRTRAEGDADLPGTVLATAEEIDARGGTGVPVICDHSDDAQVADLFERVEREHGRLDVLVNNAFTIPDGLTREGPFWEKPLALQSMFDVGMRSAYVASYYAAPLLVRNSAGLVVNTSSFGGRCYMHGPAYGAGKAAVDKMAHDMAVDFEPYNVAVISLWMGLLKTERNRALFEGVPDRYRSFAAGAESAEFSGRVIDALARHPEFMRWSGQVHIGAELGAELGVVDVDGSSPRSHRGHLGDPPTFSPAVVK
;
A
#
# COMPACT_ATOMS: atom_id res chain seq x y z
N MET A 1 7.56 -21.72 -1.12
CA MET A 1 6.88 -21.96 0.18
C MET A 1 5.91 -20.81 0.36
N SER A 2 4.62 -21.06 0.61
CA SER A 2 3.66 -19.99 0.93
C SER A 2 3.90 -19.45 2.34
N LEU A 3 3.59 -18.18 2.58
CA LEU A 3 3.64 -17.60 3.92
C LEU A 3 2.50 -18.18 4.78
N THR A 4 2.81 -18.52 6.05
CA THR A 4 1.89 -19.19 6.98
C THR A 4 0.74 -18.32 7.46
N GLU A 5 -0.19 -18.87 8.25
CA GLU A 5 -1.30 -18.11 8.83
C GLU A 5 -0.84 -17.12 9.92
N ASP A 6 0.13 -17.51 10.76
CA ASP A 6 0.70 -16.70 11.84
C ASP A 6 1.70 -15.63 11.30
N ARG A 7 1.29 -14.85 10.32
CA ARG A 7 2.16 -13.86 9.70
C ARG A 7 2.35 -12.62 10.56
N VAL A 8 3.57 -12.09 10.53
CA VAL A 8 3.89 -10.76 11.05
C VAL A 8 3.89 -9.77 9.89
N VAL A 9 3.03 -8.77 9.98
CA VAL A 9 2.75 -7.81 8.92
C VAL A 9 2.98 -6.39 9.42
N VAL A 10 3.61 -5.55 8.64
CA VAL A 10 3.66 -4.09 8.85
C VAL A 10 2.89 -3.40 7.73
N VAL A 11 1.90 -2.57 8.09
CA VAL A 11 1.19 -1.71 7.13
C VAL A 11 1.45 -0.25 7.50
N THR A 12 2.17 0.46 6.62
CA THR A 12 2.48 1.85 6.85
C THR A 12 1.30 2.76 6.48
N GLY A 13 1.00 3.78 7.32
CA GLY A 13 -0.11 4.69 7.08
C GLY A 13 -1.49 4.02 7.18
N ALA A 14 -1.71 3.19 8.20
CA ALA A 14 -2.88 2.33 8.34
C ALA A 14 -3.97 2.85 9.30
N SER A 15 -3.93 4.11 9.70
CA SER A 15 -4.96 4.70 10.59
C SER A 15 -6.32 4.90 9.89
N ARG A 16 -6.36 4.96 8.56
CA ARG A 16 -7.56 5.16 7.72
C ARG A 16 -7.34 4.76 6.27
N GLY A 17 -8.38 4.88 5.45
CA GLY A 17 -8.30 4.75 3.98
C GLY A 17 -7.81 3.37 3.52
N ALA A 18 -6.99 3.37 2.46
CA ALA A 18 -6.43 2.15 1.88
C ALA A 18 -5.63 1.32 2.90
N GLY A 19 -4.75 2.00 3.67
CA GLY A 19 -3.92 1.32 4.67
C GLY A 19 -4.74 0.64 5.77
N LYS A 20 -5.81 1.28 6.26
CA LYS A 20 -6.74 0.65 7.20
C LYS A 20 -7.40 -0.57 6.57
N GLY A 21 -7.96 -0.44 5.35
CA GLY A 21 -8.60 -1.56 4.68
C GLY A 21 -7.65 -2.74 4.46
N ILE A 22 -6.42 -2.48 4.01
CA ILE A 22 -5.39 -3.50 3.84
C ILE A 22 -5.07 -4.19 5.18
N ALA A 23 -4.88 -3.41 6.27
CA ALA A 23 -4.59 -3.94 7.59
C ALA A 23 -5.72 -4.84 8.12
N LEU A 24 -6.98 -4.42 7.94
CA LEU A 24 -8.16 -5.19 8.34
C LEU A 24 -8.28 -6.51 7.58
N ALA A 25 -8.06 -6.50 6.26
CA ALA A 25 -8.12 -7.69 5.44
C ALA A 25 -7.04 -8.72 5.81
N LEU A 26 -5.80 -8.24 6.07
CA LEU A 26 -4.69 -9.10 6.51
C LEU A 26 -4.91 -9.63 7.93
N GLY A 27 -5.41 -8.79 8.85
CA GLY A 27 -5.74 -9.19 10.22
C GLY A 27 -6.83 -10.24 10.28
N ALA A 28 -7.87 -10.13 9.45
CA ALA A 28 -8.97 -11.10 9.39
C ALA A 28 -8.54 -12.53 9.03
N THR A 29 -7.28 -12.72 8.60
CA THR A 29 -6.69 -14.03 8.31
C THR A 29 -5.82 -14.57 9.44
N GLY A 30 -5.88 -13.98 10.64
CA GLY A 30 -5.15 -14.40 11.83
C GLY A 30 -3.76 -13.76 11.98
N ALA A 31 -3.35 -12.85 11.08
CA ALA A 31 -2.05 -12.21 11.14
C ALA A 31 -1.89 -11.27 12.33
N THR A 32 -0.65 -11.11 12.82
CA THR A 32 -0.26 -9.98 13.67
C THR A 32 0.07 -8.80 12.76
N VAL A 33 -0.68 -7.69 12.88
CA VAL A 33 -0.54 -6.52 12.01
C VAL A 33 -0.12 -5.29 12.80
N TYR A 34 1.07 -4.80 12.53
CA TYR A 34 1.55 -3.51 13.01
C TYR A 34 0.88 -2.40 12.20
N VAL A 35 -0.04 -1.70 12.84
CA VAL A 35 -0.82 -0.59 12.29
C VAL A 35 -0.09 0.70 12.58
N THR A 36 0.55 1.30 11.58
CA THR A 36 1.38 2.48 11.82
C THR A 36 0.76 3.76 11.26
N GLY A 37 1.04 4.88 11.89
CA GLY A 37 0.56 6.20 11.48
C GLY A 37 0.70 7.25 12.57
N ARG A 38 0.39 8.51 12.25
CA ARG A 38 0.55 9.64 13.17
C ARG A 38 -0.65 9.87 14.07
N THR A 39 -1.84 9.47 13.65
CA THR A 39 -3.11 9.78 14.35
C THR A 39 -3.34 8.80 15.50
N ARG A 40 -3.21 9.29 16.72
CA ARG A 40 -3.38 8.52 17.95
C ARG A 40 -4.82 8.53 18.45
N ALA A 41 -5.44 9.71 18.44
CA ALA A 41 -6.80 9.92 18.96
C ALA A 41 -7.69 10.59 17.91
N GLU A 42 -9.00 10.41 18.04
CA GLU A 42 -9.97 11.15 17.23
C GLU A 42 -9.80 12.66 17.48
N GLY A 43 -9.75 13.43 16.39
CA GLY A 43 -9.48 14.88 16.42
C GLY A 43 -8.02 15.27 16.20
N ASP A 44 -7.07 14.33 16.20
CA ASP A 44 -5.67 14.60 15.83
C ASP A 44 -5.52 14.92 14.33
N ALA A 45 -6.53 14.65 13.53
CA ALA A 45 -6.56 14.92 12.09
C ALA A 45 -8.00 15.24 11.63
N ASP A 46 -8.11 15.93 10.49
CA ASP A 46 -9.41 16.34 9.89
C ASP A 46 -10.30 15.15 9.48
N LEU A 47 -9.70 14.02 9.14
CA LEU A 47 -10.41 12.80 8.76
C LEU A 47 -10.43 11.82 9.93
N PRO A 48 -11.55 11.07 10.11
CA PRO A 48 -11.67 10.08 11.16
C PRO A 48 -10.70 8.91 10.97
N GLY A 49 -10.46 8.17 12.04
CA GLY A 49 -9.64 6.97 12.09
C GLY A 49 -8.29 7.17 12.74
N THR A 50 -7.94 6.21 13.60
CA THR A 50 -6.70 6.20 14.39
C THR A 50 -6.00 4.86 14.25
N VAL A 51 -4.72 4.78 14.62
CA VAL A 51 -4.01 3.49 14.66
C VAL A 51 -4.59 2.57 15.72
N LEU A 52 -5.08 3.13 16.84
CA LEU A 52 -5.71 2.37 17.91
C LEU A 52 -7.02 1.73 17.45
N ALA A 53 -7.94 2.53 16.91
CA ALA A 53 -9.22 2.01 16.42
C ALA A 53 -9.04 0.94 15.30
N THR A 54 -8.06 1.11 14.43
CA THR A 54 -7.77 0.10 13.42
C THR A 54 -7.24 -1.20 14.04
N ALA A 55 -6.37 -1.10 15.07
CA ALA A 55 -5.86 -2.27 15.77
C ALA A 55 -6.98 -3.03 16.52
N GLU A 56 -7.87 -2.31 17.22
CA GLU A 56 -9.04 -2.89 17.86
C GLU A 56 -9.99 -3.60 16.87
N GLU A 57 -10.19 -3.01 15.68
CA GLU A 57 -10.99 -3.66 14.63
C GLU A 57 -10.33 -4.93 14.09
N ILE A 58 -8.99 -5.01 14.04
CA ILE A 58 -8.24 -6.22 13.67
C ILE A 58 -8.47 -7.31 14.71
N ASP A 59 -8.35 -6.97 16.01
CA ASP A 59 -8.60 -7.90 17.11
C ASP A 59 -10.03 -8.46 17.06
N ALA A 60 -11.01 -7.59 16.81
CA ALA A 60 -12.41 -8.00 16.67
C ALA A 60 -12.66 -8.96 15.47
N ARG A 61 -11.75 -9.00 14.49
CA ARG A 61 -11.80 -9.89 13.32
C ARG A 61 -10.96 -11.15 13.46
N GLY A 62 -10.32 -11.38 14.62
CA GLY A 62 -9.57 -12.60 14.92
C GLY A 62 -8.08 -12.54 14.59
N GLY A 63 -7.55 -11.38 14.23
CA GLY A 63 -6.10 -11.12 14.14
C GLY A 63 -5.53 -10.57 15.44
N THR A 64 -4.32 -10.03 15.35
CA THR A 64 -3.69 -9.28 16.44
C THR A 64 -3.26 -7.90 15.92
N GLY A 65 -3.95 -6.84 16.33
CA GLY A 65 -3.63 -5.47 15.96
C GLY A 65 -2.61 -4.84 16.90
N VAL A 66 -1.48 -4.38 16.37
CA VAL A 66 -0.43 -3.70 17.13
C VAL A 66 -0.36 -2.23 16.71
N PRO A 67 -0.94 -1.30 17.47
CA PRO A 67 -0.89 0.12 17.10
C PRO A 67 0.50 0.71 17.37
N VAL A 68 1.03 1.44 16.38
CA VAL A 68 2.32 2.12 16.50
C VAL A 68 2.21 3.56 16.00
N ILE A 69 2.50 4.51 16.87
CA ILE A 69 2.63 5.91 16.43
C ILE A 69 3.97 6.04 15.71
N CYS A 70 3.91 6.39 14.43
CA CYS A 70 5.09 6.53 13.59
C CYS A 70 4.84 7.61 12.53
N ASP A 71 5.66 8.64 12.54
CA ASP A 71 5.76 9.58 11.41
C ASP A 71 6.75 9.03 10.39
N HIS A 72 6.24 8.65 9.23
CA HIS A 72 7.06 8.07 8.17
C HIS A 72 7.97 9.09 7.44
N SER A 73 7.96 10.37 7.84
CA SER A 73 8.98 11.36 7.47
C SER A 73 10.19 11.37 8.41
N ASP A 74 10.09 10.71 9.57
CA ASP A 74 11.14 10.62 10.59
C ASP A 74 11.78 9.22 10.55
N ASP A 75 13.00 9.14 10.07
CA ASP A 75 13.73 7.89 9.90
C ASP A 75 14.01 7.17 11.22
N ALA A 76 14.17 7.92 12.32
CA ALA A 76 14.39 7.33 13.64
C ALA A 76 13.13 6.60 14.13
N GLN A 77 11.95 7.18 13.96
CA GLN A 77 10.70 6.51 14.30
C GLN A 77 10.44 5.28 13.44
N VAL A 78 10.87 5.30 12.17
CA VAL A 78 10.79 4.12 11.29
C VAL A 78 11.77 3.05 11.76
N ALA A 79 13.00 3.40 12.14
CA ALA A 79 13.95 2.45 12.72
C ALA A 79 13.41 1.81 14.00
N ASP A 80 12.90 2.60 14.94
CA ASP A 80 12.30 2.13 16.21
C ASP A 80 11.14 1.15 15.98
N LEU A 81 10.32 1.39 14.94
CA LEU A 81 9.26 0.46 14.54
C LEU A 81 9.83 -0.92 14.20
N PHE A 82 10.85 -1.01 13.35
CA PHE A 82 11.41 -2.30 12.95
C PHE A 82 12.26 -2.95 14.05
N GLU A 83 12.93 -2.18 14.90
CA GLU A 83 13.56 -2.70 16.13
C GLU A 83 12.51 -3.32 17.07
N ARG A 84 11.33 -2.72 17.18
CA ARG A 84 10.21 -3.28 17.94
C ARG A 84 9.74 -4.61 17.32
N VAL A 85 9.54 -4.68 16.00
CA VAL A 85 9.16 -5.91 15.30
C VAL A 85 10.21 -7.01 15.51
N GLU A 86 11.50 -6.65 15.43
CA GLU A 86 12.60 -7.59 15.68
C GLU A 86 12.56 -8.14 17.11
N ARG A 87 12.41 -7.29 18.09
CA ARG A 87 12.37 -7.68 19.51
C ARG A 87 11.17 -8.56 19.85
N GLU A 88 10.00 -8.28 19.24
CA GLU A 88 8.75 -8.98 19.55
C GLU A 88 8.60 -10.29 18.76
N HIS A 89 9.12 -10.37 17.52
CA HIS A 89 8.89 -11.52 16.64
C HIS A 89 10.16 -12.09 15.98
N GLY A 90 11.25 -11.32 15.88
CA GLY A 90 12.49 -11.74 15.22
C GLY A 90 12.37 -11.92 13.69
N ARG A 91 11.20 -11.68 13.11
CA ARG A 91 10.90 -11.87 11.68
C ARG A 91 9.85 -10.85 11.19
N LEU A 92 9.79 -10.72 9.87
CA LEU A 92 8.71 -10.02 9.18
C LEU A 92 8.34 -10.84 7.93
N ASP A 93 7.04 -11.04 7.70
CA ASP A 93 6.53 -11.81 6.57
C ASP A 93 6.03 -10.90 5.44
N VAL A 94 5.36 -9.80 5.79
CA VAL A 94 4.81 -8.86 4.81
C VAL A 94 5.04 -7.42 5.23
N LEU A 95 5.62 -6.62 4.34
CA LEU A 95 5.66 -5.16 4.44
C LEU A 95 4.73 -4.54 3.39
N VAL A 96 3.80 -3.69 3.82
CA VAL A 96 2.99 -2.89 2.92
C VAL A 96 3.37 -1.42 3.06
N ASN A 97 4.08 -0.89 2.08
CA ASN A 97 4.43 0.52 1.94
C ASN A 97 3.22 1.27 1.39
N ASN A 98 2.41 1.82 2.30
CA ASN A 98 1.19 2.54 1.94
C ASN A 98 1.16 3.98 2.50
N ALA A 99 2.02 4.33 3.45
CA ALA A 99 2.09 5.70 3.97
C ALA A 99 2.21 6.72 2.84
N PHE A 100 1.27 7.67 2.82
CA PHE A 100 1.22 8.69 1.78
C PHE A 100 0.65 9.99 2.34
N THR A 101 1.31 11.11 2.09
CA THR A 101 0.76 12.43 2.41
C THR A 101 -0.07 12.95 1.24
N ILE A 102 -1.19 13.59 1.53
CA ILE A 102 -2.05 14.22 0.53
C ILE A 102 -2.20 15.70 0.91
N PRO A 103 -1.28 16.58 0.44
CA PRO A 103 -1.37 18.00 0.75
C PRO A 103 -2.59 18.64 0.07
N ASP A 104 -3.06 19.73 0.66
CA ASP A 104 -4.11 20.53 0.07
C ASP A 104 -3.71 21.03 -1.32
N GLY A 105 -4.71 21.08 -2.20
CA GLY A 105 -4.51 21.53 -3.59
C GLY A 105 -4.01 20.45 -4.55
N LEU A 106 -3.87 19.19 -4.12
CA LEU A 106 -3.49 18.08 -5.02
C LEU A 106 -4.41 18.01 -6.25
N THR A 107 -5.72 18.07 -6.03
CA THR A 107 -6.75 17.95 -7.08
C THR A 107 -7.16 19.30 -7.67
N ARG A 108 -6.53 20.42 -7.24
CA ARG A 108 -6.79 21.75 -7.80
C ARG A 108 -6.46 21.75 -9.29
N GLU A 109 -7.34 22.35 -10.09
CA GLU A 109 -7.09 22.56 -11.52
C GLU A 109 -5.97 23.60 -11.74
N GLY A 110 -5.31 23.51 -12.87
CA GLY A 110 -4.23 24.39 -13.29
C GLY A 110 -2.87 23.72 -13.42
N PRO A 111 -1.90 24.41 -14.00
CA PRO A 111 -0.55 23.90 -14.22
C PRO A 111 0.20 23.74 -12.88
N PHE A 112 1.20 22.85 -12.82
CA PHE A 112 1.86 22.50 -11.57
C PHE A 112 2.57 23.67 -10.89
N TRP A 113 3.06 24.65 -11.64
CA TRP A 113 3.74 25.83 -11.10
C TRP A 113 2.81 26.86 -10.43
N GLU A 114 1.49 26.71 -10.56
CA GLU A 114 0.46 27.49 -9.86
C GLU A 114 -0.13 26.73 -8.66
N LYS A 115 0.21 25.45 -8.51
CA LYS A 115 -0.19 24.64 -7.36
C LYS A 115 0.74 24.88 -6.17
N PRO A 116 0.30 24.58 -4.93
CA PRO A 116 1.16 24.74 -3.76
C PRO A 116 2.45 23.91 -3.87
N LEU A 117 3.61 24.52 -3.56
CA LEU A 117 4.89 23.83 -3.52
C LEU A 117 4.89 22.69 -2.50
N ALA A 118 4.02 22.77 -1.47
CA ALA A 118 3.83 21.71 -0.48
C ALA A 118 3.51 20.34 -1.08
N LEU A 119 3.05 20.26 -2.34
CA LEU A 119 2.84 18.98 -3.04
C LEU A 119 4.12 18.15 -3.15
N GLN A 120 5.31 18.76 -3.08
CA GLN A 120 6.58 18.06 -3.07
C GLN A 120 6.74 17.11 -1.86
N SER A 121 6.03 17.36 -0.74
CA SER A 121 6.08 16.48 0.43
C SER A 121 5.60 15.04 0.16
N MET A 122 4.91 14.80 -0.97
CA MET A 122 4.59 13.44 -1.44
C MET A 122 5.85 12.64 -1.81
N PHE A 123 6.98 13.29 -2.08
CA PHE A 123 8.25 12.60 -2.24
C PHE A 123 8.80 12.12 -0.89
N ASP A 124 8.61 12.89 0.17
CA ASP A 124 9.06 12.52 1.51
C ASP A 124 8.21 11.39 2.08
N VAL A 125 6.87 11.56 2.09
CA VAL A 125 5.95 10.52 2.56
C VAL A 125 5.12 10.01 1.39
N GLY A 126 5.56 8.89 0.83
CA GLY A 126 4.97 8.23 -0.34
C GLY A 126 6.03 7.56 -1.22
N MET A 127 7.15 8.23 -1.46
CA MET A 127 8.28 7.68 -2.21
C MET A 127 9.44 7.33 -1.27
N ARG A 128 10.09 8.35 -0.66
CA ARG A 128 11.24 8.16 0.21
C ARG A 128 10.91 7.27 1.41
N SER A 129 9.74 7.47 2.04
CA SER A 129 9.30 6.65 3.16
C SER A 129 9.17 5.16 2.83
N ALA A 130 8.78 4.82 1.58
CA ALA A 130 8.73 3.42 1.13
C ALA A 130 10.14 2.81 1.06
N TYR A 131 11.14 3.57 0.60
CA TYR A 131 12.54 3.13 0.61
C TYR A 131 13.04 2.91 2.03
N VAL A 132 12.85 3.89 2.92
CA VAL A 132 13.32 3.84 4.31
C VAL A 132 12.70 2.67 5.08
N ALA A 133 11.38 2.47 4.95
CA ALA A 133 10.71 1.33 5.57
C ALA A 133 11.24 -0.01 5.04
N SER A 134 11.45 -0.13 3.72
CA SER A 134 12.01 -1.34 3.12
C SER A 134 13.45 -1.60 3.57
N TYR A 135 14.25 -0.54 3.74
CA TYR A 135 15.62 -0.63 4.23
C TYR A 135 15.69 -1.23 5.64
N TYR A 136 14.88 -0.74 6.57
CA TYR A 136 14.85 -1.27 7.94
C TYR A 136 14.14 -2.62 8.04
N ALA A 137 13.18 -2.92 7.16
CA ALA A 137 12.51 -4.21 7.10
C ALA A 137 13.37 -5.33 6.52
N ALA A 138 14.33 -5.00 5.63
CA ALA A 138 15.10 -5.97 4.87
C ALA A 138 15.78 -7.06 5.73
N PRO A 139 16.47 -6.75 6.86
CA PRO A 139 17.08 -7.79 7.69
C PRO A 139 16.08 -8.82 8.24
N LEU A 140 14.85 -8.39 8.55
CA LEU A 140 13.79 -9.25 9.09
C LEU A 140 13.17 -10.15 8.00
N LEU A 141 12.98 -9.59 6.79
CA LEU A 141 12.47 -10.31 5.63
C LEU A 141 13.45 -11.39 5.16
N VAL A 142 14.74 -11.04 4.99
CA VAL A 142 15.76 -11.98 4.50
C VAL A 142 16.04 -13.11 5.49
N ARG A 143 15.96 -12.83 6.80
CA ARG A 143 16.13 -13.83 7.85
C ARG A 143 15.03 -14.88 7.84
N ASN A 144 13.84 -14.50 7.44
CA ASN A 144 12.69 -15.39 7.36
C ASN A 144 12.73 -16.36 6.15
N SER A 145 13.64 -16.13 5.20
CA SER A 145 13.79 -16.94 3.97
C SER A 145 12.53 -17.00 3.09
N ALA A 146 11.54 -16.16 3.35
CA ALA A 146 10.36 -15.92 2.55
C ALA A 146 9.71 -14.62 2.99
N GLY A 147 9.30 -13.76 2.07
CA GLY A 147 8.67 -12.49 2.42
C GLY A 147 8.03 -11.81 1.23
N LEU A 148 7.20 -10.82 1.51
CA LEU A 148 6.53 -10.02 0.51
C LEU A 148 6.61 -8.54 0.88
N VAL A 149 7.11 -7.72 -0.05
CA VAL A 149 7.04 -6.26 0.01
C VAL A 149 6.06 -5.77 -1.04
N VAL A 150 5.09 -4.96 -0.62
CA VAL A 150 4.10 -4.37 -1.52
C VAL A 150 4.18 -2.85 -1.44
N ASN A 151 4.48 -2.20 -2.55
CA ASN A 151 4.36 -0.76 -2.67
C ASN A 151 2.96 -0.41 -3.23
N THR A 152 2.13 0.31 -2.49
CA THR A 152 0.87 0.80 -3.04
C THR A 152 1.12 1.95 -4.02
N SER A 153 0.64 1.79 -5.22
CA SER A 153 0.83 2.74 -6.31
C SER A 153 -0.48 2.97 -7.08
N SER A 154 -0.37 3.61 -8.22
CA SER A 154 -1.54 3.92 -9.05
C SER A 154 -1.14 4.19 -10.50
N PHE A 155 -2.13 4.25 -11.38
CA PHE A 155 -1.99 4.67 -12.77
C PHE A 155 -1.29 6.02 -12.96
N GLY A 156 -1.23 6.87 -11.90
CA GLY A 156 -0.50 8.12 -11.91
C GLY A 156 1.01 7.98 -12.18
N GLY A 157 1.59 6.80 -11.96
CA GLY A 157 2.95 6.49 -12.37
C GLY A 157 3.13 6.39 -13.90
N ARG A 158 2.03 6.33 -14.67
CA ARG A 158 2.03 6.16 -16.12
C ARG A 158 1.28 7.26 -16.88
N CYS A 159 0.10 7.66 -16.40
CA CYS A 159 -0.68 8.73 -17.00
C CYS A 159 -0.55 10.03 -16.21
N TYR A 160 -0.93 11.15 -16.83
CA TYR A 160 -1.03 12.41 -16.11
C TYR A 160 -2.20 12.37 -15.11
N MET A 161 -1.87 12.26 -13.83
CA MET A 161 -2.84 12.24 -12.73
C MET A 161 -2.35 13.17 -11.61
N HIS A 162 -3.14 14.15 -11.23
CA HIS A 162 -2.89 15.11 -10.14
C HIS A 162 -1.64 16.00 -10.30
N GLY A 163 -0.80 15.78 -11.31
CA GLY A 163 0.39 16.58 -11.61
C GLY A 163 1.71 15.83 -11.37
N PRO A 164 2.85 16.49 -11.69
CA PRO A 164 4.14 15.80 -11.78
C PRO A 164 4.67 15.27 -10.45
N ALA A 165 4.42 15.92 -9.31
CA ALA A 165 4.87 15.42 -8.02
C ALA A 165 4.21 14.09 -7.65
N TYR A 166 2.91 13.95 -7.90
CA TYR A 166 2.20 12.69 -7.70
C TYR A 166 2.69 11.61 -8.67
N GLY A 167 2.72 11.92 -9.97
CA GLY A 167 3.11 10.96 -11.00
C GLY A 167 4.54 10.47 -10.83
N ALA A 168 5.49 11.38 -10.59
CA ALA A 168 6.89 11.01 -10.36
C ALA A 168 7.06 10.16 -9.09
N GLY A 169 6.36 10.48 -8.00
CA GLY A 169 6.38 9.66 -6.78
C GLY A 169 5.86 8.24 -7.03
N LYS A 170 4.76 8.09 -7.78
CA LYS A 170 4.20 6.77 -8.11
C LYS A 170 5.10 5.99 -9.08
N ALA A 171 5.65 6.63 -10.10
CA ALA A 171 6.63 5.99 -10.99
C ALA A 171 7.89 5.54 -10.25
N ALA A 172 8.34 6.30 -9.26
CA ALA A 172 9.51 5.95 -8.45
C ALA A 172 9.26 4.69 -7.61
N VAL A 173 8.11 4.56 -6.94
CA VAL A 173 7.81 3.34 -6.15
C VAL A 173 7.59 2.12 -7.04
N ASP A 174 7.09 2.30 -8.28
CA ASP A 174 7.01 1.25 -9.28
C ASP A 174 8.42 0.76 -9.67
N LYS A 175 9.34 1.70 -9.93
CA LYS A 175 10.75 1.36 -10.24
C LYS A 175 11.47 0.75 -9.05
N MET A 176 11.25 1.26 -7.84
CA MET A 176 11.83 0.67 -6.62
C MET A 176 11.39 -0.79 -6.41
N ALA A 177 10.13 -1.13 -6.73
CA ALA A 177 9.68 -2.51 -6.63
C ALA A 177 10.49 -3.44 -7.56
N HIS A 178 10.77 -2.99 -8.78
CA HIS A 178 11.59 -3.73 -9.72
C HIS A 178 13.04 -3.90 -9.23
N ASP A 179 13.66 -2.82 -8.77
CA ASP A 179 15.08 -2.85 -8.39
C ASP A 179 15.31 -3.62 -7.08
N MET A 180 14.44 -3.42 -6.08
CA MET A 180 14.51 -4.17 -4.82
C MET A 180 14.29 -5.67 -5.04
N ALA A 181 13.47 -6.06 -6.02
CA ALA A 181 13.25 -7.47 -6.34
C ALA A 181 14.54 -8.18 -6.76
N VAL A 182 15.46 -7.48 -7.46
CA VAL A 182 16.77 -8.03 -7.83
C VAL A 182 17.62 -8.35 -6.60
N ASP A 183 17.61 -7.46 -5.61
CA ASP A 183 18.39 -7.66 -4.38
C ASP A 183 17.76 -8.71 -3.46
N PHE A 184 16.44 -8.84 -3.46
CA PHE A 184 15.69 -9.76 -2.61
C PHE A 184 15.51 -11.16 -3.20
N GLU A 185 15.71 -11.35 -4.50
CA GLU A 185 15.54 -12.64 -5.18
C GLU A 185 16.29 -13.81 -4.51
N PRO A 186 17.58 -13.66 -4.10
CA PRO A 186 18.33 -14.75 -3.46
C PRO A 186 17.76 -15.20 -2.11
N TYR A 187 16.92 -14.38 -1.51
CA TYR A 187 16.32 -14.59 -0.17
C TYR A 187 14.85 -15.03 -0.23
N ASN A 188 14.32 -15.29 -1.44
CA ASN A 188 12.92 -15.66 -1.64
C ASN A 188 11.94 -14.61 -1.06
N VAL A 189 12.27 -13.33 -1.23
CA VAL A 189 11.41 -12.20 -0.88
C VAL A 189 10.92 -11.55 -2.16
N ALA A 190 9.61 -11.57 -2.39
CA ALA A 190 9.00 -10.90 -3.53
C ALA A 190 8.80 -9.41 -3.24
N VAL A 191 8.98 -8.59 -4.26
CA VAL A 191 8.64 -7.16 -4.20
C VAL A 191 7.74 -6.83 -5.38
N ILE A 192 6.57 -6.27 -5.11
CA ILE A 192 5.63 -5.83 -6.14
C ILE A 192 5.22 -4.38 -5.95
N SER A 193 4.82 -3.74 -7.03
CA SER A 193 4.01 -2.52 -6.97
C SER A 193 2.57 -2.86 -7.31
N LEU A 194 1.62 -2.44 -6.47
CA LEU A 194 0.19 -2.72 -6.64
C LEU A 194 -0.56 -1.43 -6.96
N TRP A 195 -1.07 -1.32 -8.17
CA TRP A 195 -1.91 -0.22 -8.61
C TRP A 195 -3.35 -0.44 -8.16
N MET A 196 -3.78 0.39 -7.23
CA MET A 196 -5.15 0.39 -6.74
C MET A 196 -6.08 1.14 -7.70
N GLY A 197 -7.35 0.75 -7.74
CA GLY A 197 -8.40 1.48 -8.42
C GLY A 197 -8.88 2.70 -7.62
N LEU A 198 -10.08 3.19 -7.94
CA LEU A 198 -10.76 4.19 -7.13
C LEU A 198 -11.30 3.53 -5.86
N LEU A 199 -10.84 4.01 -4.70
CA LEU A 199 -11.19 3.41 -3.41
C LEU A 199 -12.37 4.13 -2.74
N LYS A 200 -13.28 3.35 -2.15
CA LYS A 200 -14.30 3.83 -1.21
C LYS A 200 -13.65 4.10 0.16
N THR A 201 -13.13 5.30 0.35
CA THR A 201 -12.47 5.73 1.59
C THR A 201 -13.20 6.90 2.23
N GLU A 202 -12.87 7.22 3.47
CA GLU A 202 -13.41 8.36 4.22
C GLU A 202 -13.19 9.68 3.45
N ARG A 203 -12.02 9.86 2.84
CA ARG A 203 -11.68 11.03 2.01
C ARG A 203 -12.56 11.14 0.77
N ASN A 204 -12.86 10.02 0.15
CA ASN A 204 -13.61 9.97 -1.11
C ASN A 204 -15.13 9.93 -0.91
N ARG A 205 -15.63 9.89 0.33
CA ARG A 205 -17.07 9.81 0.62
C ARG A 205 -17.88 10.88 -0.12
N ALA A 206 -17.43 12.13 -0.06
CA ALA A 206 -18.13 13.24 -0.74
C ALA A 206 -18.18 13.07 -2.26
N LEU A 207 -17.19 12.42 -2.88
CA LEU A 207 -17.22 12.09 -4.31
C LEU A 207 -18.34 11.11 -4.64
N PHE A 208 -18.68 10.19 -3.73
CA PHE A 208 -19.72 9.18 -3.95
C PHE A 208 -21.13 9.72 -3.64
N GLU A 209 -21.25 10.71 -2.76
CA GLU A 209 -22.52 11.34 -2.39
C GLU A 209 -23.06 12.31 -3.45
N GLY A 210 -22.19 12.92 -4.28
CA GLY A 210 -22.52 13.94 -5.26
C GLY A 210 -21.93 13.74 -6.64
N VAL A 211 -21.77 12.50 -7.09
CA VAL A 211 -21.09 12.19 -8.36
C VAL A 211 -21.82 12.77 -9.55
N PRO A 212 -21.21 13.70 -10.34
CA PRO A 212 -21.76 14.12 -11.61
C PRO A 212 -21.98 12.93 -12.55
N ASP A 213 -23.03 12.96 -13.38
CA ASP A 213 -23.42 11.86 -14.27
C ASP A 213 -22.26 11.30 -15.12
N ARG A 214 -21.38 12.18 -15.58
CA ARG A 214 -20.17 11.83 -16.37
C ARG A 214 -19.17 10.92 -15.64
N TYR A 215 -19.20 10.90 -14.30
CA TYR A 215 -18.28 10.07 -13.47
C TYR A 215 -19.01 8.91 -12.76
N ARG A 216 -20.33 8.77 -12.94
CA ARG A 216 -21.13 7.77 -12.23
C ARG A 216 -20.69 6.34 -12.52
N SER A 217 -20.37 6.01 -13.78
CA SER A 217 -19.86 4.69 -14.16
C SER A 217 -18.47 4.39 -13.55
N PHE A 218 -17.62 5.42 -13.44
CA PHE A 218 -16.31 5.28 -12.80
C PHE A 218 -16.46 5.07 -11.29
N ALA A 219 -17.32 5.85 -10.64
CA ALA A 219 -17.58 5.71 -9.21
C ALA A 219 -18.28 4.37 -8.87
N ALA A 220 -19.15 3.87 -9.75
CA ALA A 220 -19.78 2.55 -9.58
C ALA A 220 -18.78 1.38 -9.64
N GLY A 221 -17.63 1.57 -10.28
CA GLY A 221 -16.54 0.60 -10.32
C GLY A 221 -15.53 0.73 -9.18
N ALA A 222 -15.79 1.61 -8.20
CA ALA A 222 -14.87 1.79 -7.08
C ALA A 222 -14.84 0.56 -6.17
N GLU A 223 -13.64 0.17 -5.79
CA GLU A 223 -13.37 -0.96 -4.91
C GLU A 223 -13.39 -0.56 -3.44
N SER A 224 -13.63 -1.53 -2.55
CA SER A 224 -13.48 -1.29 -1.12
C SER A 224 -12.01 -1.05 -0.76
N ALA A 225 -11.77 -0.39 0.38
CA ALA A 225 -10.41 -0.24 0.89
C ALA A 225 -9.78 -1.60 1.27
N GLU A 226 -10.58 -2.63 1.54
CA GLU A 226 -10.11 -3.97 1.91
C GLU A 226 -9.71 -4.81 0.69
N PHE A 227 -10.20 -4.51 -0.51
CA PHE A 227 -9.92 -5.34 -1.69
C PHE A 227 -8.43 -5.54 -1.94
N SER A 228 -7.65 -4.46 -1.93
CA SER A 228 -6.19 -4.56 -2.08
C SER A 228 -5.54 -5.45 -1.01
N GLY A 229 -6.01 -5.40 0.24
CA GLY A 229 -5.54 -6.28 1.31
C GLY A 229 -5.85 -7.76 1.07
N ARG A 230 -7.05 -8.06 0.53
CA ARG A 230 -7.45 -9.42 0.12
C ARG A 230 -6.57 -9.96 -1.01
N VAL A 231 -6.23 -9.10 -1.99
CA VAL A 231 -5.28 -9.46 -3.07
C VAL A 231 -3.89 -9.74 -2.51
N ILE A 232 -3.39 -8.90 -1.60
CA ILE A 232 -2.09 -9.09 -0.95
C ILE A 232 -2.07 -10.39 -0.14
N ASP A 233 -3.14 -10.71 0.60
CA ASP A 233 -3.26 -11.97 1.34
C ASP A 233 -3.22 -13.18 0.42
N ALA A 234 -3.99 -13.18 -0.66
CA ALA A 234 -4.02 -14.27 -1.63
C ALA A 234 -2.66 -14.45 -2.30
N LEU A 235 -1.98 -13.36 -2.65
CA LEU A 235 -0.63 -13.41 -3.19
C LEU A 235 0.37 -14.01 -2.19
N ALA A 236 0.36 -13.55 -0.94
CA ALA A 236 1.25 -14.04 0.11
C ALA A 236 1.08 -15.55 0.39
N ARG A 237 -0.13 -16.07 0.22
CA ARG A 237 -0.43 -17.52 0.37
C ARG A 237 -0.12 -18.34 -0.88
N HIS A 238 0.10 -17.70 -2.03
CA HIS A 238 0.32 -18.42 -3.27
C HIS A 238 1.68 -19.14 -3.26
N PRO A 239 1.76 -20.44 -3.59
CA PRO A 239 3.02 -21.20 -3.52
C PRO A 239 4.11 -20.67 -4.47
N GLU A 240 3.71 -20.04 -5.54
CA GLU A 240 4.59 -19.45 -6.56
C GLU A 240 4.61 -17.92 -6.51
N PHE A 241 4.43 -17.32 -5.33
CA PHE A 241 4.30 -15.85 -5.17
C PHE A 241 5.48 -15.06 -5.77
N MET A 242 6.66 -15.66 -5.86
CA MET A 242 7.84 -15.06 -6.49
C MET A 242 7.67 -14.75 -7.97
N ARG A 243 6.75 -15.41 -8.69
CA ARG A 243 6.54 -15.17 -10.13
C ARG A 243 6.05 -13.75 -10.46
N TRP A 244 5.48 -13.05 -9.49
CA TRP A 244 5.01 -11.67 -9.62
C TRP A 244 6.05 -10.62 -9.17
N SER A 245 7.18 -11.07 -8.60
CA SER A 245 8.22 -10.19 -8.08
C SER A 245 8.83 -9.31 -9.17
N GLY A 246 9.19 -8.08 -8.82
CA GLY A 246 9.79 -7.11 -9.72
C GLY A 246 8.84 -6.45 -10.71
N GLN A 247 7.53 -6.68 -10.56
CA GLN A 247 6.53 -6.23 -11.52
C GLN A 247 5.54 -5.24 -10.89
N VAL A 248 4.85 -4.52 -11.77
CA VAL A 248 3.74 -3.64 -11.42
C VAL A 248 2.44 -4.30 -11.82
N HIS A 249 1.54 -4.47 -10.88
CA HIS A 249 0.26 -5.16 -11.09
C HIS A 249 -0.92 -4.22 -10.84
N ILE A 250 -1.93 -4.29 -11.69
CA ILE A 250 -3.23 -3.67 -11.44
C ILE A 250 -3.99 -4.58 -10.48
N GLY A 251 -4.40 -4.04 -9.31
CA GLY A 251 -5.04 -4.81 -8.25
C GLY A 251 -6.26 -5.60 -8.72
N ALA A 252 -7.12 -4.99 -9.55
CA ALA A 252 -8.29 -5.67 -10.10
C ALA A 252 -7.92 -6.88 -10.98
N GLU A 253 -6.83 -6.79 -11.76
CA GLU A 253 -6.38 -7.88 -12.65
C GLU A 253 -5.69 -8.99 -11.86
N LEU A 254 -4.80 -8.61 -10.92
CA LEU A 254 -4.16 -9.57 -10.03
C LEU A 254 -5.19 -10.28 -9.15
N GLY A 255 -6.19 -9.54 -8.65
CA GLY A 255 -7.31 -10.13 -7.92
C GLY A 255 -8.09 -11.16 -8.74
N ALA A 256 -8.41 -10.84 -9.99
CA ALA A 256 -9.08 -11.78 -10.89
C ALA A 256 -8.23 -13.04 -11.16
N GLU A 257 -6.91 -12.87 -11.37
CA GLU A 257 -5.96 -13.99 -11.56
C GLU A 257 -5.89 -14.90 -10.32
N LEU A 258 -5.92 -14.31 -9.12
CA LEU A 258 -5.88 -15.03 -7.83
C LEU A 258 -7.26 -15.50 -7.34
N GLY A 259 -8.34 -15.24 -8.09
CA GLY A 259 -9.70 -15.62 -7.70
C GLY A 259 -10.27 -14.81 -6.53
N VAL A 260 -9.78 -13.59 -6.32
CA VAL A 260 -10.20 -12.70 -5.23
C VAL A 260 -11.37 -11.81 -5.67
N VAL A 261 -12.40 -11.74 -4.84
CA VAL A 261 -13.53 -10.81 -4.98
C VAL A 261 -13.51 -9.78 -3.86
N ASP A 262 -14.17 -8.66 -4.06
CA ASP A 262 -14.34 -7.60 -3.06
C ASP A 262 -15.25 -8.06 -1.91
N VAL A 263 -15.38 -7.26 -0.86
CA VAL A 263 -16.17 -7.58 0.35
C VAL A 263 -17.66 -7.80 0.06
N ASP A 264 -18.18 -7.20 -1.01
CA ASP A 264 -19.56 -7.35 -1.48
C ASP A 264 -19.75 -8.50 -2.50
N GLY A 265 -18.69 -9.28 -2.77
CA GLY A 265 -18.66 -10.37 -3.74
C GLY A 265 -18.47 -9.92 -5.19
N SER A 266 -18.33 -8.63 -5.45
CA SER A 266 -18.06 -8.10 -6.79
C SER A 266 -16.60 -8.30 -7.20
N SER A 267 -16.35 -8.28 -8.51
CA SER A 267 -14.99 -8.23 -9.07
C SER A 267 -14.72 -6.80 -9.55
N PRO A 268 -13.79 -6.06 -8.92
CA PRO A 268 -13.42 -4.72 -9.37
C PRO A 268 -12.95 -4.69 -10.81
N ARG A 269 -13.21 -3.59 -11.52
CA ARG A 269 -12.85 -3.46 -12.93
C ARG A 269 -11.48 -2.84 -13.09
N SER A 270 -10.69 -3.39 -14.00
CA SER A 270 -9.44 -2.77 -14.41
C SER A 270 -9.69 -1.45 -15.16
N HIS A 271 -8.89 -0.45 -14.82
CA HIS A 271 -8.87 0.84 -15.53
C HIS A 271 -7.81 0.91 -16.64
N ARG A 272 -7.16 -0.21 -16.98
CA ARG A 272 -6.12 -0.32 -18.01
C ARG A 272 -6.52 0.36 -19.33
N GLY A 273 -7.71 0.08 -19.82
CA GLY A 273 -8.20 0.60 -21.09
C GLY A 273 -8.34 2.14 -21.15
N HIS A 274 -8.39 2.82 -20.00
CA HIS A 274 -8.55 4.27 -19.91
C HIS A 274 -7.30 4.99 -19.41
N LEU A 275 -6.53 4.33 -18.52
CA LEU A 275 -5.41 4.97 -17.81
C LEU A 275 -4.04 4.42 -18.22
N GLY A 276 -4.02 3.37 -19.05
CA GLY A 276 -2.81 2.80 -19.64
C GLY A 276 -2.28 1.58 -18.89
N ASP A 277 -1.23 1.01 -19.48
CA ASP A 277 -0.58 -0.22 -19.03
C ASP A 277 0.46 0.07 -17.94
N PRO A 278 0.69 -0.89 -17.04
CA PRO A 278 1.87 -0.87 -16.17
C PRO A 278 3.18 -0.77 -16.97
N PRO A 279 4.22 -0.13 -16.42
CA PRO A 279 5.52 -0.06 -17.08
C PRO A 279 6.16 -1.45 -17.16
N THR A 280 6.93 -1.68 -18.22
CA THR A 280 7.85 -2.81 -18.32
C THR A 280 9.28 -2.30 -18.14
N PHE A 281 10.02 -2.91 -17.23
CA PHE A 281 11.41 -2.53 -16.94
C PHE A 281 12.39 -3.46 -17.68
N SER A 282 13.60 -2.95 -17.95
CA SER A 282 14.66 -3.74 -18.53
C SER A 282 15.14 -4.81 -17.54
N PRO A 283 15.38 -6.05 -17.97
CA PRO A 283 15.97 -7.08 -17.11
C PRO A 283 17.49 -6.91 -16.92
N ALA A 284 18.10 -5.88 -17.52
CA ALA A 284 19.53 -5.64 -17.42
C ALA A 284 19.91 -5.21 -16.01
N VAL A 285 20.87 -5.92 -15.42
CA VAL A 285 21.46 -5.59 -14.11
C VAL A 285 22.90 -5.14 -14.30
N VAL A 286 23.20 -3.91 -13.87
CA VAL A 286 24.56 -3.34 -13.87
C VAL A 286 24.98 -3.14 -12.42
N LYS A 287 25.96 -3.91 -11.97
CA LYS A 287 26.51 -3.86 -10.59
C LYS A 287 27.84 -3.16 -10.58
#